data_08216359571661520499f2e9e754af5c
#
_entry.id   08216359571661520499f2e9e754af5c
#
_cell.length_a   1.000
_cell.length_b   1.000
_cell.length_c   1.000
_cell.angle_alpha   90.00
_cell.angle_beta   90.00
_cell.angle_gamma   90.00
#
_symmetry.space_group_name_H-M   'P 1'
#
loop_
_entity.id
_entity.type
_entity.pdbx_description
1 polymer ?
#
loop_
_entity_poly.entity_id
_entity_poly.type
_entity_poly.pdbx_seq_one_letter_code
_entity_poly.pdbx_strand_id
1 'polypeptide(L)'
;MAITSLDPAASLLHALGLRLGEHGLAHVERLPPRPARTAGLSRPLPPWLDERLEELGYPALWSHQAAAVDLLRDRQHVVVATGTASGKSLCYQVPIAEAVNDPIKPGTAIALFPTKALAQDQLKGFGHLAIPNLLAATYDGDTDPDNRRWARQNANVILTNPEMLHCALLPHHEKWATFLMRLRYVVIDELHVLRGVFGTHVGHLLRRLRRLCEHYGSSPTFVFSSATIGEPGRLARDVCGMPVTEITDDGSPRGE
;
A
#
# COMPACT_ATOMS: atom_id res chain seq x y z
N MET A 1 9.44 -6.08 47.00
CA MET A 1 8.02 -6.13 46.69
C MET A 1 7.89 -5.86 45.18
N ALA A 2 7.74 -6.92 44.39
CA ALA A 2 7.55 -6.78 42.92
C ALA A 2 6.14 -6.25 42.66
N ILE A 3 6.02 -5.10 42.02
CA ILE A 3 4.76 -4.59 41.48
C ILE A 3 4.45 -5.49 40.27
N THR A 4 3.58 -6.48 40.51
CA THR A 4 2.99 -7.25 39.43
C THR A 4 2.23 -6.26 38.53
N SER A 5 2.71 -6.00 37.33
CA SER A 5 1.97 -5.19 36.33
C SER A 5 0.64 -5.87 36.09
N LEU A 6 -0.43 -5.27 36.56
CA LEU A 6 -1.78 -5.72 36.24
C LEU A 6 -1.92 -5.71 34.73
N ASP A 7 -2.26 -6.87 34.16
CA ASP A 7 -2.58 -7.03 32.74
C ASP A 7 -3.63 -5.97 32.35
N PRO A 8 -3.32 -5.01 31.46
CA PRO A 8 -4.25 -3.94 31.09
C PRO A 8 -5.57 -4.47 30.52
N ALA A 9 -5.52 -5.61 29.84
CA ALA A 9 -6.70 -6.26 29.29
C ALA A 9 -7.58 -6.85 30.38
N ALA A 10 -7.00 -7.49 31.41
CA ALA A 10 -7.74 -8.01 32.55
C ALA A 10 -8.40 -6.87 33.36
N SER A 11 -7.69 -5.75 33.53
CA SER A 11 -8.23 -4.54 34.18
C SER A 11 -9.40 -3.93 33.41
N LEU A 12 -9.30 -3.86 32.07
CA LEU A 12 -10.37 -3.39 31.20
C LEU A 12 -11.58 -4.32 31.23
N LEU A 13 -11.38 -5.62 31.14
CA LEU A 13 -12.45 -6.62 31.19
C LEU A 13 -13.19 -6.57 32.54
N HIS A 14 -12.45 -6.41 33.64
CA HIS A 14 -13.05 -6.23 34.96
C HIS A 14 -13.90 -4.94 35.03
N ALA A 15 -13.38 -3.83 34.53
CA ALA A 15 -14.12 -2.55 34.51
C ALA A 15 -15.36 -2.61 33.62
N LEU A 16 -15.30 -3.30 32.47
CA LEU A 16 -16.45 -3.54 31.60
C LEU A 16 -17.49 -4.45 32.24
N GLY A 17 -17.07 -5.53 32.92
CA GLY A 17 -17.96 -6.42 33.67
C GLY A 17 -18.71 -5.70 34.78
N LEU A 18 -18.04 -4.79 35.51
CA LEU A 18 -18.68 -3.96 36.54
C LEU A 18 -19.70 -2.97 35.97
N ARG A 19 -19.49 -2.47 34.73
CA ARG A 19 -20.40 -1.50 34.09
C ARG A 19 -21.58 -2.16 33.38
N LEU A 20 -21.39 -3.30 32.77
CA LEU A 20 -22.35 -3.97 31.89
C LEU A 20 -23.13 -5.09 32.59
N GLY A 21 -22.71 -5.52 33.80
CA GLY A 21 -23.26 -6.65 34.49
C GLY A 21 -22.88 -8.01 33.89
N GLU A 22 -23.28 -9.11 34.51
CA GLU A 22 -22.88 -10.48 34.11
C GLU A 22 -23.30 -10.87 32.68
N HIS A 23 -24.28 -10.21 32.09
CA HIS A 23 -24.77 -10.48 30.74
C HIS A 23 -24.26 -9.51 29.68
N GLY A 24 -23.44 -8.54 30.06
CA GLY A 24 -22.94 -7.49 29.16
C GLY A 24 -21.80 -7.94 28.24
N LEU A 25 -21.07 -8.98 28.62
CA LEU A 25 -19.98 -9.58 27.84
C LEU A 25 -20.43 -10.92 27.27
N ALA A 26 -20.74 -10.93 25.97
CA ALA A 26 -21.21 -12.14 25.30
C ALA A 26 -20.08 -13.15 25.03
N HIS A 27 -18.87 -12.67 24.75
CA HIS A 27 -17.70 -13.50 24.45
C HIS A 27 -16.40 -12.70 24.66
N VAL A 28 -15.37 -13.35 25.13
CA VAL A 28 -13.99 -12.84 25.24
C VAL A 28 -13.05 -13.85 24.64
N GLU A 29 -12.38 -13.48 23.56
CA GLU A 29 -11.35 -14.30 22.92
C GLU A 29 -9.96 -13.71 23.19
N ARG A 30 -9.04 -14.53 23.71
CA ARG A 30 -7.63 -14.18 23.88
C ARG A 30 -6.85 -14.76 22.73
N LEU A 31 -6.32 -13.91 21.89
CA LEU A 31 -5.43 -14.31 20.82
C LEU A 31 -4.00 -14.42 21.36
N PRO A 32 -3.33 -15.59 21.21
CA PRO A 32 -1.96 -15.73 21.69
C PRO A 32 -1.02 -14.78 20.95
N PRO A 33 0.07 -14.31 21.60
CA PRO A 33 1.10 -13.54 20.93
C PRO A 33 1.73 -14.35 19.80
N ARG A 34 2.15 -13.66 18.75
CA ARG A 34 2.82 -14.27 17.60
C ARG A 34 4.11 -13.51 17.34
N PRO A 35 5.28 -14.18 17.31
CA PRO A 35 6.54 -13.53 16.97
C PRO A 35 6.54 -13.06 15.51
N ALA A 36 7.35 -12.04 15.23
CA ALA A 36 7.62 -11.63 13.85
C ALA A 36 8.28 -12.78 13.09
N ARG A 37 7.88 -12.96 11.83
CA ARG A 37 8.54 -13.85 10.88
C ARG A 37 9.14 -12.99 9.78
N THR A 38 10.47 -12.92 9.75
CA THR A 38 11.23 -12.22 8.72
C THR A 38 11.68 -13.18 7.63
N ALA A 39 11.95 -12.65 6.44
CA ALA A 39 12.54 -13.39 5.34
C ALA A 39 13.56 -12.52 4.59
N GLY A 40 14.62 -13.17 4.09
CA GLY A 40 15.56 -12.53 3.20
C GLY A 40 14.95 -12.31 1.80
N LEU A 41 15.44 -11.31 1.10
CA LEU A 41 15.09 -11.06 -0.29
C LEU A 41 15.93 -11.94 -1.23
N SER A 42 15.38 -12.31 -2.39
CA SER A 42 16.09 -13.05 -3.44
C SER A 42 17.29 -12.25 -3.99
N ARG A 43 17.18 -10.94 -4.00
CA ARG A 43 18.23 -9.98 -4.33
C ARG A 43 18.32 -8.94 -3.21
N PRO A 44 19.51 -8.61 -2.68
CA PRO A 44 19.64 -7.62 -1.60
C PRO A 44 19.06 -6.27 -2.02
N LEU A 45 18.71 -5.46 -1.04
CA LEU A 45 18.37 -4.05 -1.28
C LEU A 45 19.63 -3.28 -1.72
N PRO A 46 19.47 -2.18 -2.47
CA PRO A 46 20.55 -1.22 -2.62
C PRO A 46 21.03 -0.75 -1.24
N PRO A 47 22.36 -0.61 -1.01
CA PRO A 47 22.89 -0.28 0.32
C PRO A 47 22.23 0.95 0.95
N TRP A 48 22.03 2.01 0.18
CA TRP A 48 21.39 3.24 0.64
C TRP A 48 19.95 3.04 1.14
N LEU A 49 19.20 2.05 0.60
CA LEU A 49 17.84 1.76 1.01
C LEU A 49 17.83 0.83 2.23
N ASP A 50 18.73 -0.13 2.26
CA ASP A 50 18.90 -1.05 3.37
C ASP A 50 19.28 -0.29 4.65
N GLU A 51 20.33 0.53 4.57
CA GLU A 51 20.77 1.42 5.67
C GLU A 51 19.61 2.33 6.13
N ARG A 52 18.87 2.90 5.17
CA ARG A 52 17.75 3.78 5.51
C ARG A 52 16.62 3.05 6.24
N LEU A 53 16.29 1.83 5.83
CA LEU A 53 15.28 1.03 6.53
C LEU A 53 15.75 0.64 7.93
N GLU A 54 17.02 0.30 8.10
CA GLU A 54 17.61 -0.01 9.41
C GLU A 54 17.54 1.19 10.36
N GLU A 55 17.91 2.40 9.89
CA GLU A 55 17.78 3.66 10.65
C GLU A 55 16.34 3.93 11.11
N LEU A 56 15.35 3.53 10.32
CA LEU A 56 13.93 3.68 10.64
C LEU A 56 13.38 2.57 11.56
N GLY A 57 14.22 1.63 11.97
CA GLY A 57 13.84 0.52 12.84
C GLY A 57 13.24 -0.68 12.10
N TYR A 58 13.52 -0.81 10.80
CA TYR A 58 13.15 -1.95 9.96
C TYR A 58 14.38 -2.78 9.56
N PRO A 59 15.10 -3.43 10.50
CA PRO A 59 16.35 -4.15 10.22
C PRO A 59 16.14 -5.40 9.34
N ALA A 60 14.91 -5.85 9.22
CA ALA A 60 14.53 -6.96 8.35
C ALA A 60 13.07 -6.81 7.91
N LEU A 61 12.78 -7.20 6.69
CA LEU A 61 11.40 -7.26 6.19
C LEU A 61 10.67 -8.47 6.75
N TRP A 62 9.41 -8.30 7.09
CA TRP A 62 8.56 -9.44 7.42
C TRP A 62 8.33 -10.32 6.19
N SER A 63 8.02 -11.60 6.40
CA SER A 63 7.93 -12.59 5.33
C SER A 63 7.00 -12.17 4.19
N HIS A 64 5.85 -11.60 4.49
CA HIS A 64 4.92 -11.10 3.46
C HIS A 64 5.44 -9.86 2.73
N GLN A 65 6.22 -9.00 3.41
CA GLN A 65 6.85 -7.83 2.79
C GLN A 65 7.95 -8.26 1.82
N ALA A 66 8.84 -9.17 2.26
CA ALA A 66 9.90 -9.70 1.42
C ALA A 66 9.32 -10.43 0.18
N ALA A 67 8.30 -11.27 0.36
CA ALA A 67 7.62 -11.94 -0.72
C ALA A 67 7.01 -10.95 -1.72
N ALA A 68 6.36 -9.87 -1.24
CA ALA A 68 5.78 -8.85 -2.10
C ALA A 68 6.87 -8.12 -2.91
N VAL A 69 7.97 -7.72 -2.27
CA VAL A 69 9.09 -7.04 -2.94
C VAL A 69 9.67 -7.91 -4.05
N ASP A 70 9.95 -9.18 -3.79
CA ASP A 70 10.52 -10.09 -4.79
C ASP A 70 9.57 -10.31 -5.98
N LEU A 71 8.29 -10.58 -5.74
CA LEU A 71 7.29 -10.74 -6.80
C LEU A 71 7.15 -9.46 -7.66
N LEU A 72 7.17 -8.29 -7.04
CA LEU A 72 7.06 -7.02 -7.74
C LEU A 72 8.31 -6.69 -8.58
N ARG A 73 9.50 -7.05 -8.10
CA ARG A 73 10.76 -6.97 -8.86
C ARG A 73 10.71 -7.88 -10.10
N ASP A 74 10.03 -9.02 -10.00
CA ASP A 74 9.79 -9.95 -11.11
C ASP A 74 8.57 -9.57 -11.96
N ARG A 75 8.04 -8.36 -11.76
CA ARG A 75 6.90 -7.78 -12.51
C ARG A 75 5.61 -8.58 -12.40
N GLN A 76 5.45 -9.35 -11.34
CA GLN A 76 4.20 -10.03 -11.04
C GLN A 76 3.23 -9.09 -10.33
N HIS A 77 1.96 -9.12 -10.72
CA HIS A 77 0.91 -8.40 -10.01
C HIS A 77 0.60 -9.11 -8.70
N VAL A 78 0.45 -8.34 -7.62
CA VAL A 78 0.36 -8.89 -6.26
C VAL A 78 -0.83 -8.30 -5.51
N VAL A 79 -1.50 -9.13 -4.71
CA VAL A 79 -2.38 -8.67 -3.65
C VAL A 79 -1.85 -9.12 -2.30
N VAL A 80 -1.66 -8.16 -1.39
CA VAL A 80 -1.28 -8.41 0.00
C VAL A 80 -2.51 -8.22 0.86
N ALA A 81 -3.05 -9.32 1.39
CA ALA A 81 -4.26 -9.34 2.21
C ALA A 81 -3.93 -9.88 3.60
N THR A 82 -3.37 -9.03 4.43
CA THR A 82 -2.95 -9.32 5.81
C THR A 82 -3.68 -8.41 6.80
N GLY A 83 -3.55 -8.65 8.09
CA GLY A 83 -4.21 -7.88 9.14
C GLY A 83 -3.97 -6.37 9.04
N THR A 84 -4.80 -5.59 9.72
CA THR A 84 -4.53 -4.15 9.90
C THR A 84 -3.24 -3.96 10.69
N ALA A 85 -2.52 -2.87 10.44
CA ALA A 85 -1.23 -2.56 11.05
C ALA A 85 -0.11 -3.61 10.81
N SER A 86 -0.23 -4.47 9.80
CA SER A 86 0.80 -5.44 9.40
C SER A 86 1.87 -4.86 8.47
N GLY A 87 2.03 -3.55 8.40
CA GLY A 87 3.09 -2.92 7.60
C GLY A 87 2.97 -3.12 6.08
N LYS A 88 1.76 -3.30 5.55
CA LYS A 88 1.50 -3.49 4.10
C LYS A 88 2.10 -2.39 3.23
N SER A 89 2.23 -1.18 3.74
CA SER A 89 2.77 -0.05 2.98
C SER A 89 4.20 -0.30 2.50
N LEU A 90 5.04 -0.95 3.30
CA LEU A 90 6.41 -1.29 2.88
C LEU A 90 6.44 -2.26 1.70
N CYS A 91 5.41 -3.10 1.52
CA CYS A 91 5.32 -4.01 0.37
C CYS A 91 5.39 -3.28 -0.98
N TYR A 92 4.88 -2.06 -1.06
CA TYR A 92 4.94 -1.25 -2.29
C TYR A 92 5.89 -0.06 -2.19
N GLN A 93 6.13 0.49 -1.01
CA GLN A 93 7.03 1.63 -0.83
C GLN A 93 8.48 1.26 -1.15
N VAL A 94 8.94 0.08 -0.75
CA VAL A 94 10.30 -0.41 -1.04
C VAL A 94 10.55 -0.53 -2.56
N PRO A 95 9.75 -1.27 -3.34
CA PRO A 95 9.97 -1.35 -4.78
C PRO A 95 9.74 -0.02 -5.52
N ILE A 96 8.87 0.86 -5.02
CA ILE A 96 8.73 2.22 -5.56
C ILE A 96 10.01 3.03 -5.33
N ALA A 97 10.59 2.97 -4.14
CA ALA A 97 11.84 3.65 -3.82
C ALA A 97 12.99 3.19 -4.74
N GLU A 98 13.12 1.89 -4.98
CA GLU A 98 14.08 1.34 -5.94
C GLU A 98 13.82 1.84 -7.36
N ALA A 99 12.55 1.80 -7.81
CA ALA A 99 12.20 2.20 -9.16
C ALA A 99 12.45 3.69 -9.43
N VAL A 100 12.16 4.56 -8.46
CA VAL A 100 12.42 6.01 -8.56
C VAL A 100 13.92 6.29 -8.66
N ASN A 101 14.73 5.52 -7.97
CA ASN A 101 16.19 5.66 -7.94
C ASN A 101 16.92 4.75 -8.93
N ASP A 102 16.23 4.11 -9.87
CA ASP A 102 16.85 3.35 -10.95
C ASP A 102 17.73 4.31 -11.79
N PRO A 103 19.08 4.11 -11.84
CA PRO A 103 19.99 5.06 -12.48
C PRO A 103 19.84 5.09 -14.01
N ILE A 104 19.27 4.07 -14.61
CA ILE A 104 19.13 3.95 -16.07
C ILE A 104 17.74 4.37 -16.50
N LYS A 105 16.71 3.91 -15.79
CA LYS A 105 15.30 4.11 -16.17
C LYS A 105 14.45 4.42 -14.93
N PRO A 106 14.61 5.64 -14.36
CA PRO A 106 13.84 6.01 -13.18
C PRO A 106 12.34 5.93 -13.45
N GLY A 107 11.64 5.21 -12.57
CA GLY A 107 10.20 4.94 -12.68
C GLY A 107 9.34 5.95 -11.95
N THR A 108 8.04 5.89 -12.23
CA THR A 108 7.00 6.62 -11.50
C THR A 108 5.97 5.65 -10.92
N ALA A 109 5.15 6.11 -9.98
CA ALA A 109 4.09 5.31 -9.39
C ALA A 109 2.81 6.13 -9.17
N ILE A 110 1.66 5.47 -9.33
CA ILE A 110 0.35 6.00 -8.92
C ILE A 110 -0.16 5.12 -7.77
N ALA A 111 -0.62 5.75 -6.70
CA ALA A 111 -1.28 5.06 -5.60
C ALA A 111 -2.71 5.58 -5.45
N LEU A 112 -3.67 4.67 -5.55
CA LEU A 112 -5.11 4.94 -5.46
C LEU A 112 -5.63 4.57 -4.08
N PHE A 113 -6.21 5.53 -3.41
CA PHE A 113 -6.83 5.40 -2.10
C PHE A 113 -8.32 5.70 -2.19
N PRO A 114 -9.18 5.01 -1.41
CA PRO A 114 -10.61 5.29 -1.44
C PRO A 114 -10.97 6.65 -0.86
N THR A 115 -10.14 7.20 0.02
CA THR A 115 -10.37 8.51 0.65
C THR A 115 -9.14 9.41 0.61
N LYS A 116 -9.37 10.73 0.61
CA LYS A 116 -8.32 11.75 0.69
C LYS A 116 -7.50 11.62 1.98
N ALA A 117 -8.16 11.29 3.10
CA ALA A 117 -7.49 11.15 4.40
C ALA A 117 -6.43 10.03 4.37
N LEU A 118 -6.75 8.88 3.76
CA LEU A 118 -5.79 7.80 3.58
C LEU A 118 -4.63 8.20 2.66
N ALA A 119 -4.92 8.91 1.57
CA ALA A 119 -3.87 9.42 0.69
C ALA A 119 -2.91 10.37 1.43
N GLN A 120 -3.43 11.28 2.25
CA GLN A 120 -2.64 12.21 3.06
C GLN A 120 -1.81 11.48 4.12
N ASP A 121 -2.36 10.45 4.76
CA ASP A 121 -1.61 9.66 5.73
C ASP A 121 -0.47 8.87 5.06
N GLN A 122 -0.73 8.27 3.92
CA GLN A 122 0.30 7.59 3.14
C GLN A 122 1.36 8.54 2.57
N LEU A 123 1.00 9.79 2.24
CA LEU A 123 1.96 10.82 1.87
C LEU A 123 2.96 11.07 3.01
N LYS A 124 2.48 11.15 4.26
CA LYS A 124 3.36 11.25 5.45
C LYS A 124 4.27 10.02 5.55
N GLY A 125 3.74 8.82 5.29
CA GLY A 125 4.51 7.57 5.26
C GLY A 125 5.68 7.63 4.26
N PHE A 126 5.44 8.09 3.03
CA PHE A 126 6.51 8.32 2.05
C PHE A 126 7.51 9.40 2.52
N GLY A 127 7.01 10.48 3.12
CA GLY A 127 7.86 11.53 3.70
C GLY A 127 8.74 11.01 4.84
N HIS A 128 8.21 10.13 5.70
CA HIS A 128 8.96 9.52 6.80
C HIS A 128 10.10 8.63 6.32
N LEU A 129 9.91 7.92 5.21
CA LEU A 129 10.98 7.13 4.61
C LEU A 129 12.15 8.00 4.17
N ALA A 130 11.91 9.27 3.82
CA ALA A 130 12.92 10.25 3.39
C ALA A 130 13.88 9.69 2.32
N ILE A 131 13.31 9.00 1.33
CA ILE A 131 14.06 8.37 0.23
C ILE A 131 14.60 9.45 -0.70
N PRO A 132 15.90 9.41 -1.07
CA PRO A 132 16.47 10.32 -2.05
C PRO A 132 15.66 10.33 -3.36
N ASN A 133 15.53 11.50 -3.99
CA ASN A 133 14.83 11.71 -5.26
C ASN A 133 13.35 11.30 -5.30
N LEU A 134 12.78 10.77 -4.23
CA LEU A 134 11.36 10.42 -4.16
C LEU A 134 10.54 11.68 -3.86
N LEU A 135 9.80 12.14 -4.85
CA LEU A 135 8.92 13.30 -4.77
C LEU A 135 7.46 12.83 -4.84
N ALA A 136 6.87 12.62 -3.68
CA ALA A 136 5.48 12.21 -3.56
C ALA A 136 4.56 13.43 -3.42
N ALA A 137 3.40 13.39 -4.07
CA ALA A 137 2.39 14.42 -3.96
C ALA A 137 0.98 13.81 -3.96
N THR A 138 0.08 14.40 -3.18
CA THR A 138 -1.36 14.16 -3.36
C THR A 138 -1.89 14.95 -4.55
N TYR A 139 -2.80 14.33 -5.28
CA TYR A 139 -3.48 14.95 -6.40
C TYR A 139 -4.98 14.66 -6.30
N ASP A 140 -5.71 15.55 -5.68
CA ASP A 140 -7.14 15.41 -5.37
C ASP A 140 -7.93 16.68 -5.66
N GLY A 141 -9.24 16.67 -5.33
CA GLY A 141 -10.14 17.80 -5.57
C GLY A 141 -9.76 19.07 -4.82
N ASP A 142 -9.09 18.95 -3.66
CA ASP A 142 -8.73 20.07 -2.79
C ASP A 142 -7.30 20.59 -3.06
N THR A 143 -6.52 19.87 -3.89
CA THR A 143 -5.19 20.31 -4.30
C THR A 143 -5.29 21.61 -5.12
N ASP A 144 -4.64 22.66 -4.66
CA ASP A 144 -4.67 23.96 -5.34
C ASP A 144 -3.97 23.91 -6.73
N PRO A 145 -4.24 24.89 -7.62
CA PRO A 145 -3.73 24.89 -8.98
C PRO A 145 -2.20 24.87 -9.09
N ASP A 146 -1.49 25.53 -8.18
CA ASP A 146 -0.02 25.61 -8.21
C ASP A 146 0.59 24.28 -7.76
N ASN A 147 0.07 23.67 -6.70
CA ASN A 147 0.45 22.34 -6.27
C ASN A 147 0.11 21.27 -7.32
N ARG A 148 -1.02 21.39 -8.02
CA ARG A 148 -1.34 20.52 -9.17
C ARG A 148 -0.34 20.67 -10.30
N ARG A 149 0.10 21.90 -10.60
CA ARG A 149 1.13 22.15 -11.61
C ARG A 149 2.46 21.56 -11.19
N TRP A 150 2.87 21.80 -9.96
CA TRP A 150 4.09 21.27 -9.40
C TRP A 150 4.11 19.73 -9.42
N ALA A 151 3.04 19.08 -8.97
CA ALA A 151 2.91 17.64 -8.95
C ALA A 151 3.07 17.03 -10.36
N ARG A 152 2.45 17.62 -11.38
CA ARG A 152 2.60 17.15 -12.77
C ARG A 152 4.03 17.28 -13.31
N GLN A 153 4.75 18.29 -12.87
CA GLN A 153 6.09 18.59 -13.41
C GLN A 153 7.20 17.86 -12.67
N ASN A 154 7.03 17.63 -11.38
CA ASN A 154 8.10 17.19 -10.49
C ASN A 154 7.86 15.87 -9.78
N ALA A 155 6.61 15.54 -9.42
CA ALA A 155 6.35 14.35 -8.64
C ALA A 155 6.57 13.07 -9.46
N ASN A 156 7.18 12.09 -8.83
CA ASN A 156 7.34 10.74 -9.38
C ASN A 156 6.46 9.71 -8.67
N VAL A 157 5.83 10.09 -7.55
CA VAL A 157 4.79 9.29 -6.88
C VAL A 157 3.55 10.16 -6.71
N ILE A 158 2.44 9.76 -7.32
CA ILE A 158 1.15 10.46 -7.21
C ILE A 158 0.20 9.63 -6.37
N LEU A 159 -0.26 10.22 -5.26
CA LEU A 159 -1.30 9.67 -4.40
C LEU A 159 -2.63 10.34 -4.74
N THR A 160 -3.62 9.57 -5.14
CA THR A 160 -4.88 10.10 -5.62
C THR A 160 -6.03 9.13 -5.33
N ASN A 161 -7.20 9.40 -5.87
CA ASN A 161 -8.35 8.50 -5.79
C ASN A 161 -8.89 8.14 -7.19
N PRO A 162 -9.75 7.11 -7.30
CA PRO A 162 -10.30 6.69 -8.59
C PRO A 162 -11.04 7.81 -9.35
N GLU A 163 -11.73 8.69 -8.64
CA GLU A 163 -12.46 9.81 -9.25
C GLU A 163 -11.49 10.80 -9.94
N MET A 164 -10.43 11.20 -9.26
CA MET A 164 -9.43 12.10 -9.82
C MET A 164 -8.65 11.47 -10.97
N LEU A 165 -8.35 10.18 -10.88
CA LEU A 165 -7.77 9.44 -11.99
C LEU A 165 -8.72 9.51 -13.21
N HIS A 166 -10.04 9.33 -13.00
CA HIS A 166 -11.06 9.38 -14.04
C HIS A 166 -11.24 10.76 -14.65
N CYS A 167 -11.42 11.79 -13.81
CA CYS A 167 -11.87 13.12 -14.24
C CYS A 167 -10.71 14.05 -14.60
N ALA A 168 -9.53 13.88 -14.01
CA ALA A 168 -8.44 14.83 -14.14
C ALA A 168 -7.19 14.25 -14.84
N LEU A 169 -6.80 13.02 -14.56
CA LEU A 169 -5.55 12.48 -15.09
C LEU A 169 -5.76 11.84 -16.47
N LEU A 170 -6.66 10.89 -16.60
CA LEU A 170 -6.85 10.17 -17.86
C LEU A 170 -7.41 11.02 -19.00
N PRO A 171 -8.36 11.98 -18.81
CA PRO A 171 -8.81 12.86 -19.89
C PRO A 171 -7.71 13.82 -20.37
N HIS A 172 -6.77 14.15 -19.51
CA HIS A 172 -5.65 15.04 -19.81
C HIS A 172 -4.31 14.31 -19.88
N HIS A 173 -4.31 13.05 -20.29
CA HIS A 173 -3.15 12.16 -20.29
C HIS A 173 -1.93 12.72 -21.02
N GLU A 174 -2.13 13.59 -22.03
CA GLU A 174 -1.03 14.25 -22.72
C GLU A 174 -0.17 15.10 -21.79
N LYS A 175 -0.78 15.75 -20.79
CA LYS A 175 -0.06 16.51 -19.76
C LYS A 175 0.71 15.61 -18.79
N TRP A 176 0.45 14.31 -18.81
CA TRP A 176 1.04 13.28 -17.99
C TRP A 176 1.91 12.31 -18.80
N ALA A 177 2.15 12.60 -20.09
CA ALA A 177 2.82 11.68 -21.00
C ALA A 177 4.16 11.17 -20.46
N THR A 178 5.05 12.06 -20.00
CA THR A 178 6.35 11.69 -19.42
C THR A 178 6.19 10.82 -18.18
N PHE A 179 5.23 11.12 -17.32
CA PHE A 179 4.94 10.35 -16.12
C PHE A 179 4.42 8.95 -16.49
N LEU A 180 3.45 8.87 -17.41
CA LEU A 180 2.85 7.61 -17.88
C LEU A 180 3.85 6.73 -18.61
N MET A 181 4.75 7.32 -19.43
CA MET A 181 5.84 6.61 -20.11
C MET A 181 6.76 5.87 -19.12
N ARG A 182 6.93 6.43 -17.93
CA ARG A 182 7.81 5.90 -16.87
C ARG A 182 7.04 5.13 -15.80
N LEU A 183 5.72 4.97 -15.94
CA LEU A 183 4.90 4.34 -14.91
C LEU A 183 5.30 2.88 -14.69
N ARG A 184 5.79 2.61 -13.49
CA ARG A 184 6.29 1.29 -13.07
C ARG A 184 5.31 0.55 -12.16
N TYR A 185 4.65 1.29 -11.25
CA TYR A 185 3.74 0.70 -10.28
C TYR A 185 2.41 1.44 -10.22
N VAL A 186 1.34 0.66 -10.08
CA VAL A 186 -0.01 1.16 -9.76
C VAL A 186 -0.45 0.44 -8.50
N VAL A 187 -0.53 1.19 -7.40
CA VAL A 187 -0.99 0.70 -6.10
C VAL A 187 -2.48 0.96 -5.96
N ILE A 188 -3.22 -0.01 -5.52
CA ILE A 188 -4.64 0.10 -5.17
C ILE A 188 -4.79 -0.33 -3.72
N ASP A 189 -4.98 0.64 -2.85
CA ASP A 189 -5.16 0.38 -1.43
C ASP A 189 -6.63 0.13 -1.08
N GLU A 190 -6.85 -0.61 0.01
CA GLU A 190 -8.16 -1.00 0.49
C GLU A 190 -9.02 -1.73 -0.56
N LEU A 191 -8.43 -2.70 -1.25
CA LEU A 191 -9.10 -3.49 -2.29
C LEU A 191 -10.49 -4.00 -1.87
N HIS A 192 -10.67 -4.30 -0.58
CA HIS A 192 -11.93 -4.83 -0.06
C HIS A 192 -13.14 -3.91 -0.24
N VAL A 193 -12.93 -2.61 -0.44
CA VAL A 193 -14.02 -1.65 -0.74
C VAL A 193 -14.44 -1.68 -2.23
N LEU A 194 -13.64 -2.28 -3.10
CA LEU A 194 -13.89 -2.32 -4.55
C LEU A 194 -14.83 -3.47 -4.92
N ARG A 195 -16.08 -3.39 -4.45
CA ARG A 195 -17.12 -4.39 -4.71
C ARG A 195 -18.32 -3.79 -5.44
N GLY A 196 -19.12 -4.63 -6.09
CA GLY A 196 -20.33 -4.22 -6.77
C GLY A 196 -20.09 -3.18 -7.84
N VAL A 197 -20.95 -2.18 -7.94
CA VAL A 197 -20.92 -1.14 -8.96
C VAL A 197 -19.62 -0.33 -8.88
N PHE A 198 -19.19 0.05 -7.68
CA PHE A 198 -17.96 0.83 -7.52
C PHE A 198 -16.72 0.06 -8.00
N GLY A 199 -16.58 -1.22 -7.63
CA GLY A 199 -15.50 -2.06 -8.13
C GLY A 199 -15.51 -2.21 -9.65
N THR A 200 -16.68 -2.36 -10.26
CA THR A 200 -16.83 -2.40 -11.72
C THR A 200 -16.34 -1.11 -12.38
N HIS A 201 -16.70 0.05 -11.84
CA HIS A 201 -16.24 1.35 -12.35
C HIS A 201 -14.72 1.47 -12.25
N VAL A 202 -14.12 1.11 -11.11
CA VAL A 202 -12.66 1.12 -10.94
C VAL A 202 -12.00 0.14 -11.91
N GLY A 203 -12.57 -1.04 -12.12
CA GLY A 203 -12.06 -1.99 -13.12
C GLY A 203 -12.02 -1.42 -14.54
N HIS A 204 -13.06 -0.72 -14.97
CA HIS A 204 -13.05 -0.02 -16.27
C HIS A 204 -12.00 1.10 -16.31
N LEU A 205 -11.83 1.82 -15.21
CA LEU A 205 -10.83 2.87 -15.08
C LEU A 205 -9.40 2.32 -15.21
N LEU A 206 -9.08 1.22 -14.54
CA LEU A 206 -7.78 0.56 -14.65
C LEU A 206 -7.50 0.02 -16.06
N ARG A 207 -8.52 -0.50 -16.76
CA ARG A 207 -8.37 -0.90 -18.17
C ARG A 207 -8.07 0.30 -19.08
N ARG A 208 -8.67 1.47 -18.82
CA ARG A 208 -8.32 2.72 -19.54
C ARG A 208 -6.89 3.14 -19.25
N LEU A 209 -6.49 3.13 -17.99
CA LEU A 209 -5.11 3.45 -17.60
C LEU A 209 -4.10 2.53 -18.30
N ARG A 210 -4.35 1.22 -18.34
CA ARG A 210 -3.49 0.25 -19.03
C ARG A 210 -3.32 0.59 -20.51
N ARG A 211 -4.42 0.86 -21.23
CA ARG A 211 -4.35 1.25 -22.65
C ARG A 211 -3.53 2.51 -22.87
N LEU A 212 -3.63 3.48 -21.97
CA LEU A 212 -2.80 4.70 -22.05
C LEU A 212 -1.33 4.37 -21.75
N CYS A 213 -1.04 3.50 -20.78
CA CYS A 213 0.32 3.03 -20.53
C CYS A 213 0.91 2.34 -21.75
N GLU A 214 0.16 1.43 -22.38
CA GLU A 214 0.56 0.76 -23.63
C GLU A 214 0.83 1.78 -24.75
N HIS A 215 -0.04 2.79 -24.91
CA HIS A 215 0.16 3.87 -25.87
C HIS A 215 1.47 4.64 -25.62
N TYR A 216 1.84 4.88 -24.37
CA TYR A 216 3.08 5.54 -23.97
C TYR A 216 4.29 4.59 -23.82
N GLY A 217 4.13 3.31 -24.14
CA GLY A 217 5.21 2.32 -24.09
C GLY A 217 5.58 1.84 -22.68
N SER A 218 4.70 2.01 -21.70
CA SER A 218 4.87 1.47 -20.34
C SER A 218 3.94 0.30 -20.06
N SER A 219 4.35 -0.56 -19.10
CA SER A 219 3.57 -1.70 -18.62
C SER A 219 3.71 -1.77 -17.10
N PRO A 220 2.89 -1.07 -16.34
CA PRO A 220 3.02 -1.02 -14.89
C PRO A 220 2.61 -2.34 -14.23
N THR A 221 3.26 -2.62 -13.10
CA THR A 221 2.90 -3.73 -12.21
C THR A 221 1.86 -3.22 -11.20
N PHE A 222 0.79 -4.00 -11.01
CA PHE A 222 -0.30 -3.68 -10.09
C PHE A 222 -0.03 -4.29 -8.72
N VAL A 223 -0.23 -3.48 -7.68
CA VAL A 223 -0.10 -3.88 -6.28
C VAL A 223 -1.41 -3.56 -5.58
N PHE A 224 -2.01 -4.56 -5.00
CA PHE A 224 -3.22 -4.39 -4.19
C PHE A 224 -2.90 -4.63 -2.73
N SER A 225 -3.40 -3.77 -1.85
CA SER A 225 -3.40 -4.00 -0.40
C SER A 225 -4.84 -4.09 0.11
N SER A 226 -5.04 -4.92 1.09
CA SER A 226 -6.36 -5.16 1.68
C SER A 226 -6.24 -5.59 3.13
N ALA A 227 -7.27 -5.34 3.92
CA ALA A 227 -7.52 -6.12 5.13
C ALA A 227 -7.79 -7.59 4.74
N THR A 228 -7.78 -8.47 5.73
CA THR A 228 -8.12 -9.89 5.52
C THR A 228 -9.53 -10.04 4.94
N ILE A 229 -9.62 -10.63 3.75
CA ILE A 229 -10.89 -10.94 3.05
C ILE A 229 -10.81 -12.33 2.44
N GLY A 230 -11.98 -12.92 2.14
CA GLY A 230 -12.04 -14.14 1.34
C GLY A 230 -11.69 -13.85 -0.13
N GLU A 231 -10.91 -14.74 -0.76
CA GLU A 231 -10.54 -14.72 -2.19
C GLU A 231 -9.97 -13.38 -2.70
N PRO A 232 -8.95 -12.78 -2.03
CA PRO A 232 -8.43 -11.47 -2.42
C PRO A 232 -7.86 -11.44 -3.84
N GLY A 233 -7.23 -12.51 -4.29
CA GLY A 233 -6.69 -12.60 -5.64
C GLY A 233 -7.76 -12.68 -6.71
N ARG A 234 -8.91 -13.31 -6.42
CA ARG A 234 -10.04 -13.28 -7.34
C ARG A 234 -10.55 -11.86 -7.52
N LEU A 235 -10.80 -11.15 -6.42
CA LEU A 235 -11.25 -9.75 -6.48
C LEU A 235 -10.24 -8.86 -7.22
N ALA A 236 -8.95 -9.01 -6.94
CA ALA A 236 -7.89 -8.26 -7.62
C ALA A 236 -7.87 -8.56 -9.13
N ARG A 237 -7.98 -9.84 -9.53
CA ARG A 237 -8.08 -10.26 -10.95
C ARG A 237 -9.30 -9.65 -11.63
N ASP A 238 -10.47 -9.68 -10.99
CA ASP A 238 -11.70 -9.12 -11.55
C ASP A 238 -11.56 -7.61 -11.78
N VAL A 239 -10.91 -6.90 -10.87
CA VAL A 239 -10.68 -5.45 -10.95
C VAL A 239 -9.63 -5.09 -12.01
N CYS A 240 -8.47 -5.74 -12.05
CA CYS A 240 -7.41 -5.37 -13.00
C CYS A 240 -7.47 -6.12 -14.35
N GLY A 241 -8.15 -7.26 -14.40
CA GLY A 241 -8.24 -8.10 -15.60
C GLY A 241 -6.94 -8.83 -15.95
N MET A 242 -6.11 -9.14 -14.95
CA MET A 242 -4.80 -9.81 -15.11
C MET A 242 -4.58 -10.85 -14.00
N PRO A 243 -3.72 -11.86 -14.21
CA PRO A 243 -3.31 -12.76 -13.15
C PRO A 243 -2.69 -11.99 -11.99
N VAL A 244 -3.06 -12.32 -10.75
CA VAL A 244 -2.55 -11.68 -9.53
C VAL A 244 -2.15 -12.77 -8.55
N THR A 245 -0.95 -12.66 -7.99
CA THR A 245 -0.44 -13.56 -6.94
C THR A 245 -0.92 -13.08 -5.58
N GLU A 246 -1.43 -14.00 -4.76
CA GLU A 246 -1.94 -13.70 -3.42
C GLU A 246 -0.85 -13.88 -2.37
N ILE A 247 -0.76 -12.92 -1.43
CA ILE A 247 0.02 -13.00 -0.19
C ILE A 247 -0.95 -12.80 0.96
N THR A 248 -1.27 -13.86 1.67
CA THR A 248 -2.20 -13.88 2.80
C THR A 248 -1.54 -14.29 4.10
N ASP A 249 -0.33 -14.85 4.04
CA ASP A 249 0.42 -15.28 5.21
C ASP A 249 1.13 -14.08 5.86
N ASP A 250 0.53 -13.59 6.94
CA ASP A 250 0.97 -12.41 7.68
C ASP A 250 2.19 -12.74 8.58
N GLY A 251 3.35 -12.20 8.25
CA GLY A 251 4.59 -12.33 9.02
C GLY A 251 4.76 -11.27 10.13
N SER A 252 3.82 -10.33 10.28
CA SER A 252 3.93 -9.32 11.33
C SER A 252 3.79 -9.92 12.73
N PRO A 253 4.43 -9.34 13.76
CA PRO A 253 4.20 -9.75 15.14
C PRO A 253 2.79 -9.37 15.58
N ARG A 254 2.28 -10.11 16.57
CA ARG A 254 1.10 -9.73 17.32
C ARG A 254 1.45 -9.77 18.80
N GLY A 255 1.25 -8.64 19.49
CA GLY A 255 1.37 -8.55 20.94
C GLY A 255 0.26 -9.31 21.68
N GLU A 256 0.39 -9.36 23.00
CA GLU A 256 -0.63 -9.89 23.91
C GLU A 256 -1.87 -8.97 23.97
#